data_201929b760ef6d51d8f1aa06d4c11563
#
_entry.id   201929b760ef6d51d8f1aa06d4c11563
#
_cell.length_a   1.000
_cell.length_b   1.000
_cell.length_c   1.000
_cell.angle_alpha   90.00
_cell.angle_beta   90.00
_cell.angle_gamma   90.00
#
_symmetry.space_group_name_H-M   'P 1'
#
loop_
_entity.id
_entity.type
_entity.pdbx_description
1 polymer ?
#
loop_
_entity_poly.entity_id
_entity_poly.type
_entity_poly.pdbx_seq_one_letter_code
_entity_poly.pdbx_strand_id
1 'polypeptide(L)'
;MKLYNLLAIFLITMSTLASAETVSKAIIVQANGDKAQFERVLKLTSNMREVLTSAKFEIVVFGSAVKFLTEDSEEVPLIQKVQSEGIKVIACGRSMQTDNVKEADLASGVTVTPFGAVHIVNRQKQGWQYFRP
;
A
#
# COMPACT_ATOMS: atom_id res chain seq x y z
N MET A 1 65.96 14.90 -34.09
CA MET A 1 65.38 14.05 -33.03
C MET A 1 64.03 14.65 -32.62
N LYS A 2 62.95 13.99 -33.00
CA LYS A 2 61.61 14.44 -32.69
C LYS A 2 61.07 13.57 -31.60
N LEU A 3 60.89 14.17 -30.39
CA LEU A 3 60.15 13.52 -29.31
C LEU A 3 58.66 13.52 -29.67
N TYR A 4 58.10 12.35 -29.92
CA TYR A 4 56.66 12.21 -30.01
C TYR A 4 56.07 12.03 -28.62
N ASN A 5 55.44 13.11 -28.14
CA ASN A 5 54.62 13.04 -26.95
C ASN A 5 53.40 12.16 -27.24
N LEU A 6 53.42 10.93 -26.77
CA LEU A 6 52.26 10.08 -26.67
C LEU A 6 51.40 10.59 -25.51
N LEU A 7 50.45 11.45 -25.83
CA LEU A 7 49.36 11.79 -24.92
C LEU A 7 48.42 10.56 -24.82
N ALA A 8 48.67 9.76 -23.80
CA ALA A 8 47.72 8.73 -23.43
C ALA A 8 46.45 9.40 -22.87
N ILE A 9 45.43 9.54 -23.70
CA ILE A 9 44.10 9.95 -23.28
C ILE A 9 43.54 8.80 -22.49
N PHE A 10 43.61 8.90 -21.17
CA PHE A 10 42.95 7.98 -20.26
C PHE A 10 41.47 8.36 -20.27
N LEU A 11 40.68 7.72 -21.15
CA LEU A 11 39.23 7.78 -21.11
C LEU A 11 38.76 7.06 -19.84
N ILE A 12 38.61 7.82 -18.78
CA ILE A 12 37.87 7.34 -17.60
C ILE A 12 36.41 7.26 -18.02
N THR A 13 35.98 6.10 -18.46
CA THR A 13 34.59 5.79 -18.56
C THR A 13 34.02 5.69 -17.13
N MET A 14 33.51 6.80 -16.63
CA MET A 14 32.66 6.76 -15.44
C MET A 14 31.42 5.92 -15.81
N SER A 15 31.51 4.64 -15.55
CA SER A 15 30.33 3.81 -15.45
C SER A 15 29.52 4.36 -14.27
N THR A 16 28.57 5.21 -14.57
CA THR A 16 27.51 5.52 -13.63
C THR A 16 26.78 4.20 -13.40
N LEU A 17 27.14 3.51 -12.32
CA LEU A 17 26.27 2.54 -11.70
C LEU A 17 24.99 3.31 -11.36
N ALA A 18 24.03 3.31 -12.29
CA ALA A 18 22.68 3.62 -11.96
C ALA A 18 22.30 2.57 -10.91
N SER A 19 22.37 2.95 -9.64
CA SER A 19 21.68 2.24 -8.60
C SER A 19 20.23 2.16 -9.08
N ALA A 20 19.81 0.99 -9.56
CA ALA A 20 18.41 0.73 -9.68
C ALA A 20 17.89 0.95 -8.27
N GLU A 21 17.31 2.12 -8.00
CA GLU A 21 16.47 2.32 -6.85
C GLU A 21 15.50 1.15 -6.91
N THR A 22 15.63 0.25 -5.95
CA THR A 22 14.59 -0.75 -5.70
C THR A 22 13.40 0.08 -5.30
N VAL A 23 12.62 0.50 -6.28
CA VAL A 23 11.33 1.15 -6.07
C VAL A 23 10.61 0.24 -5.12
N SER A 24 10.48 0.67 -3.88
CA SER A 24 9.76 -0.11 -2.87
C SER A 24 8.36 -0.30 -3.45
N LYS A 25 8.12 -1.50 -3.98
CA LYS A 25 6.87 -1.84 -4.66
C LYS A 25 5.76 -1.57 -3.67
N ALA A 26 4.93 -0.60 -3.99
CA ALA A 26 3.81 -0.24 -3.15
C ALA A 26 2.54 -0.85 -3.76
N ILE A 27 1.74 -1.49 -2.94
CA ILE A 27 0.56 -2.24 -3.36
C ILE A 27 -0.67 -1.67 -2.67
N ILE A 28 -1.62 -1.22 -3.46
CA ILE A 28 -2.92 -0.79 -3.01
C ILE A 28 -3.93 -1.91 -3.20
N VAL A 29 -4.56 -2.33 -2.13
CA VAL A 29 -5.52 -3.44 -2.12
C VAL A 29 -6.91 -2.90 -1.87
N GLN A 30 -7.88 -3.30 -2.69
CA GLN A 30 -9.28 -2.96 -2.49
C GLN A 30 -9.98 -4.04 -1.69
N ALA A 31 -10.65 -3.65 -0.60
CA ALA A 31 -11.53 -4.49 0.17
C ALA A 31 -12.97 -3.96 0.11
N ASN A 32 -13.89 -4.79 -0.31
CA ASN A 32 -15.32 -4.55 -0.30
C ASN A 32 -16.06 -5.89 -0.14
N GLY A 33 -17.36 -5.84 -0.02
CA GLY A 33 -18.17 -7.05 0.06
C GLY A 33 -18.55 -7.46 1.47
N ASP A 34 -18.80 -8.74 1.63
CA ASP A 34 -19.20 -9.34 2.91
C ASP A 34 -18.01 -9.64 3.84
N LYS A 35 -18.30 -10.13 5.03
CA LYS A 35 -17.32 -10.49 6.05
C LYS A 35 -16.27 -11.46 5.53
N ALA A 36 -16.69 -12.53 4.84
CA ALA A 36 -15.77 -13.55 4.35
C ALA A 36 -14.79 -12.99 3.30
N GLN A 37 -15.28 -12.10 2.43
CA GLN A 37 -14.44 -11.41 1.45
C GLN A 37 -13.49 -10.43 2.14
N PHE A 38 -13.97 -9.69 3.13
CA PHE A 38 -13.13 -8.78 3.91
C PHE A 38 -11.99 -9.50 4.62
N GLU A 39 -12.30 -10.58 5.37
CA GLU A 39 -11.28 -11.40 6.01
C GLU A 39 -10.26 -11.98 5.01
N ARG A 40 -10.74 -12.46 3.87
CA ARG A 40 -9.87 -12.98 2.80
C ARG A 40 -8.87 -11.94 2.34
N VAL A 41 -9.32 -10.70 2.14
CA VAL A 41 -8.43 -9.58 1.74
C VAL A 41 -7.35 -9.34 2.76
N LEU A 42 -7.71 -9.27 4.06
CA LEU A 42 -6.74 -9.05 5.13
C LEU A 42 -5.71 -10.19 5.20
N LYS A 43 -6.16 -11.44 5.21
CA LYS A 43 -5.29 -12.63 5.27
C LYS A 43 -4.37 -12.72 4.06
N LEU A 44 -4.90 -12.49 2.85
CA LEU A 44 -4.11 -12.54 1.64
C LEU A 44 -3.05 -11.42 1.59
N THR A 45 -3.41 -10.22 2.02
CA THR A 45 -2.46 -9.10 2.07
C THR A 45 -1.34 -9.35 3.08
N SER A 46 -1.67 -9.95 4.24
CA SER A 46 -0.67 -10.41 5.21
C SER A 46 0.30 -11.42 4.59
N ASN A 47 -0.21 -12.45 3.88
CA ASN A 47 0.64 -13.43 3.20
C ASN A 47 1.52 -12.78 2.11
N MET A 48 0.97 -11.83 1.34
CA MET A 48 1.76 -11.08 0.35
C MET A 48 2.89 -10.28 1.02
N ARG A 49 2.62 -9.70 2.18
CA ARG A 49 3.61 -8.94 2.95
C ARG A 49 4.78 -9.80 3.42
N GLU A 50 4.54 -11.06 3.78
CA GLU A 50 5.59 -12.01 4.16
C GLU A 50 6.57 -12.30 3.01
N VAL A 51 6.07 -12.33 1.77
CA VAL A 51 6.89 -12.59 0.58
C VAL A 51 7.52 -11.32 0.03
N LEU A 52 6.75 -10.23 -0.01
CA LEU A 52 7.17 -8.94 -0.56
C LEU A 52 7.63 -7.99 0.57
N THR A 53 8.71 -8.39 1.26
CA THR A 53 9.17 -7.74 2.50
C THR A 53 9.51 -6.26 2.36
N SER A 54 9.93 -5.80 1.18
CA SER A 54 10.24 -4.39 0.89
C SER A 54 9.04 -3.58 0.41
N ALA A 55 7.89 -4.24 0.14
CA ALA A 55 6.71 -3.55 -0.35
C ALA A 55 5.98 -2.78 0.75
N LYS A 56 5.40 -1.64 0.39
CA LYS A 56 4.41 -0.94 1.21
C LYS A 56 3.03 -1.39 0.81
N PHE A 57 2.14 -1.55 1.78
CA PHE A 57 0.77 -1.97 1.54
C PHE A 57 -0.22 -0.98 2.14
N GLU A 58 -1.27 -0.69 1.39
CA GLU A 58 -2.47 0.00 1.86
C GLU A 58 -3.69 -0.83 1.47
N ILE A 59 -4.56 -1.11 2.42
CA ILE A 59 -5.86 -1.73 2.17
C ILE A 59 -6.91 -0.63 2.24
N VAL A 60 -7.59 -0.37 1.14
CA VAL A 60 -8.66 0.63 1.07
C VAL A 60 -10.00 -0.08 1.10
N VAL A 61 -10.79 0.22 2.12
CA VAL A 61 -12.05 -0.44 2.42
C VAL A 61 -13.23 0.41 1.96
N PHE A 62 -14.11 -0.20 1.17
CA PHE A 62 -15.25 0.46 0.53
C PHE A 62 -16.58 -0.20 0.88
N GLY A 63 -17.66 0.50 0.52
CA GLY A 63 -19.01 0.01 0.61
C GLY A 63 -19.32 -0.46 2.02
N SER A 64 -20.20 -1.44 2.15
CA SER A 64 -20.62 -1.99 3.44
C SER A 64 -19.49 -2.62 4.27
N ALA A 65 -18.36 -2.94 3.66
CA ALA A 65 -17.20 -3.48 4.38
C ALA A 65 -16.61 -2.49 5.40
N VAL A 66 -16.90 -1.18 5.29
CA VAL A 66 -16.49 -0.19 6.31
C VAL A 66 -17.07 -0.49 7.68
N LYS A 67 -18.18 -1.22 7.77
CA LYS A 67 -18.80 -1.65 9.04
C LYS A 67 -17.92 -2.62 9.82
N PHE A 68 -17.02 -3.35 9.15
CA PHE A 68 -16.08 -4.27 9.79
C PHE A 68 -14.88 -3.55 10.40
N LEU A 69 -14.76 -2.24 10.17
CA LEU A 69 -13.65 -1.42 10.69
C LEU A 69 -13.93 -0.80 12.05
N THR A 70 -15.10 -1.01 12.64
CA THR A 70 -15.47 -0.44 13.94
C THR A 70 -14.81 -1.21 15.10
N GLU A 71 -14.60 -0.53 16.22
CA GLU A 71 -13.92 -1.10 17.40
C GLU A 71 -14.67 -2.27 18.06
N ASP A 72 -15.97 -2.37 17.84
CA ASP A 72 -16.83 -3.47 18.31
C ASP A 72 -16.90 -4.64 17.31
N SER A 73 -16.21 -4.54 16.17
CA SER A 73 -16.17 -5.59 15.16
C SER A 73 -15.36 -6.81 15.62
N GLU A 74 -15.86 -8.01 15.31
CA GLU A 74 -15.12 -9.26 15.49
C GLU A 74 -13.81 -9.31 14.66
N GLU A 75 -13.66 -8.42 13.67
CA GLU A 75 -12.49 -8.35 12.78
C GLU A 75 -11.31 -7.55 13.37
N VAL A 76 -11.52 -6.88 14.50
CA VAL A 76 -10.47 -6.04 15.13
C VAL A 76 -9.15 -6.80 15.35
N PRO A 77 -9.12 -8.06 15.85
CA PRO A 77 -7.87 -8.78 16.01
C PRO A 77 -7.11 -8.98 14.68
N LEU A 78 -7.83 -9.25 13.59
CA LEU A 78 -7.23 -9.43 12.27
C LEU A 78 -6.75 -8.09 11.68
N ILE A 79 -7.51 -7.02 11.90
CA ILE A 79 -7.11 -5.66 11.52
C ILE A 79 -5.81 -5.27 12.24
N GLN A 80 -5.75 -5.47 13.55
CA GLN A 80 -4.57 -5.17 14.35
C GLN A 80 -3.35 -6.01 13.93
N LYS A 81 -3.57 -7.28 13.56
CA LYS A 81 -2.50 -8.15 13.04
C LYS A 81 -1.88 -7.53 11.79
N VAL A 82 -2.67 -7.20 10.77
CA VAL A 82 -2.13 -6.64 9.53
C VAL A 82 -1.48 -5.27 9.76
N GLN A 83 -2.02 -4.46 10.68
CA GLN A 83 -1.41 -3.17 11.05
C GLN A 83 -0.03 -3.37 11.72
N SER A 84 0.11 -4.39 12.58
CA SER A 84 1.40 -4.72 13.21
C SER A 84 2.47 -5.16 12.21
N GLU A 85 2.05 -5.63 11.06
CA GLU A 85 2.91 -5.98 9.91
C GLU A 85 3.28 -4.77 9.03
N GLY A 86 2.84 -3.56 9.42
CA GLY A 86 3.09 -2.32 8.70
C GLY A 86 2.14 -2.07 7.52
N ILE A 87 1.03 -2.82 7.44
CA ILE A 87 -0.01 -2.62 6.44
C ILE A 87 -0.97 -1.55 6.94
N LYS A 88 -1.21 -0.51 6.13
CA LYS A 88 -2.20 0.52 6.46
C LYS A 88 -3.60 0.05 6.08
N VAL A 89 -4.56 0.28 6.98
CA VAL A 89 -5.98 0.06 6.73
C VAL A 89 -6.68 1.41 6.66
N ILE A 90 -7.37 1.66 5.56
CA ILE A 90 -7.92 2.97 5.21
C ILE A 90 -9.41 2.81 4.89
N ALA A 91 -10.25 3.52 5.62
CA ALA A 91 -11.69 3.56 5.38
C ALA A 91 -12.04 4.62 4.33
N CYS A 92 -12.97 4.30 3.44
CA CYS A 92 -13.57 5.27 2.52
C CYS A 92 -14.62 6.11 3.25
N GLY A 93 -14.35 7.40 3.45
CA GLY A 93 -15.26 8.32 4.14
C GLY A 93 -16.63 8.41 3.49
N ARG A 94 -16.71 8.34 2.15
CA ARG A 94 -17.99 8.32 1.44
C ARG A 94 -18.82 7.07 1.78
N SER A 95 -18.17 5.91 1.88
CA SER A 95 -18.85 4.66 2.28
C SER A 95 -19.28 4.72 3.74
N MET A 96 -18.44 5.28 4.62
CA MET A 96 -18.79 5.48 6.03
C MET A 96 -20.05 6.33 6.19
N GLN A 97 -20.19 7.42 5.42
CA GLN A 97 -21.39 8.25 5.43
C GLN A 97 -22.64 7.46 5.01
N THR A 98 -22.52 6.65 3.96
CA THR A 98 -23.61 5.82 3.45
C THR A 98 -24.06 4.77 4.48
N ASP A 99 -23.12 4.18 5.21
CA ASP A 99 -23.37 3.10 6.16
C ASP A 99 -23.47 3.58 7.62
N ASN A 100 -23.52 4.89 7.85
CA ASN A 100 -23.60 5.53 9.17
C ASN A 100 -22.48 5.11 10.14
N VAL A 101 -21.27 4.87 9.63
CA VAL A 101 -20.07 4.62 10.42
C VAL A 101 -19.42 5.96 10.75
N LYS A 102 -19.17 6.23 12.02
CA LYS A 102 -18.49 7.45 12.47
C LYS A 102 -16.98 7.20 12.59
N GLU A 103 -16.20 8.23 12.38
CA GLU A 103 -14.74 8.11 12.53
C GLU A 103 -14.35 7.77 13.99
N ALA A 104 -15.11 8.28 14.97
CA ALA A 104 -14.89 7.97 16.37
C ALA A 104 -15.14 6.49 16.74
N ASP A 105 -15.88 5.76 15.91
CA ASP A 105 -16.21 4.35 16.16
C ASP A 105 -15.19 3.40 15.50
N LEU A 106 -14.20 3.91 14.75
CA LEU A 106 -13.24 3.09 14.05
C LEU A 106 -12.24 2.42 15.00
N ALA A 107 -11.86 1.20 14.67
CA ALA A 107 -10.79 0.49 15.37
C ALA A 107 -9.48 1.28 15.33
N SER A 108 -8.70 1.15 16.39
CA SER A 108 -7.42 1.86 16.54
C SER A 108 -6.51 1.65 15.32
N GLY A 109 -5.89 2.74 14.84
CA GLY A 109 -4.97 2.73 13.71
C GLY A 109 -5.62 2.72 12.32
N VAL A 110 -6.94 2.56 12.21
CA VAL A 110 -7.66 2.76 10.94
C VAL A 110 -7.69 4.24 10.62
N THR A 111 -7.31 4.60 9.40
CA THR A 111 -7.34 5.98 8.91
C THR A 111 -8.47 6.17 7.89
N VAL A 112 -8.82 7.41 7.62
CA VAL A 112 -9.90 7.74 6.69
C VAL A 112 -9.36 8.53 5.51
N THR A 113 -9.82 8.18 4.32
CA THR A 113 -9.67 9.01 3.11
C THR A 113 -11.07 9.47 2.66
N PRO A 114 -11.26 10.72 2.24
CA PRO A 114 -12.59 11.20 1.86
C PRO A 114 -13.25 10.34 0.76
N PHE A 115 -12.47 9.95 -0.25
CA PHE A 115 -12.92 9.14 -1.38
C PHE A 115 -11.91 8.03 -1.67
N GLY A 116 -12.23 6.81 -1.28
CA GLY A 116 -11.33 5.66 -1.44
C GLY A 116 -10.95 5.40 -2.91
N ALA A 117 -11.88 5.53 -3.85
CA ALA A 117 -11.59 5.37 -5.27
C ALA A 117 -10.59 6.40 -5.79
N VAL A 118 -10.73 7.67 -5.37
CA VAL A 118 -9.78 8.74 -5.73
C VAL A 118 -8.42 8.47 -5.10
N HIS A 119 -8.38 7.98 -3.86
CA HIS A 119 -7.14 7.58 -3.20
C HIS A 119 -6.40 6.51 -4.03
N ILE A 120 -7.10 5.46 -4.47
CA ILE A 120 -6.51 4.40 -5.31
C ILE A 120 -5.95 4.99 -6.62
N VAL A 121 -6.72 5.81 -7.32
CA VAL A 121 -6.28 6.43 -8.58
C VAL A 121 -5.02 7.28 -8.36
N ASN A 122 -4.98 8.05 -7.27
CA ASN A 122 -3.80 8.87 -6.94
C ASN A 122 -2.59 8.00 -6.61
N ARG A 123 -2.77 6.89 -5.90
CA ARG A 123 -1.68 5.94 -5.65
C ARG A 123 -1.18 5.29 -6.94
N GLN A 124 -2.06 4.91 -7.85
CA GLN A 124 -1.66 4.39 -9.16
C GLN A 124 -0.86 5.40 -9.99
N LYS A 125 -1.23 6.69 -9.95
CA LYS A 125 -0.43 7.77 -10.56
C LYS A 125 0.97 7.90 -9.95
N GLN A 126 1.14 7.50 -8.70
CA GLN A 126 2.41 7.47 -7.98
C GLN A 126 3.20 6.16 -8.20
N GLY A 127 2.73 5.28 -9.08
CA GLY A 127 3.38 4.02 -9.41
C GLY A 127 3.01 2.83 -8.51
N TRP A 128 1.98 2.97 -7.66
CA TRP A 128 1.50 1.85 -6.85
C TRP A 128 0.79 0.81 -7.72
N GLN A 129 1.05 -0.46 -7.41
CA GLN A 129 0.34 -1.58 -8.04
C GLN A 129 -1.04 -1.72 -7.41
N TYR A 130 -2.06 -1.87 -8.23
CA TYR A 130 -3.43 -2.11 -7.78
C TYR A 130 -3.73 -3.59 -7.76
N PHE A 131 -4.33 -4.06 -6.67
CA PHE A 131 -4.75 -5.44 -6.51
C PHE A 131 -6.14 -5.52 -5.87
N ARG A 132 -6.99 -6.34 -6.46
CA ARG A 132 -8.33 -6.65 -5.95
C ARG A 132 -8.49 -8.17 -5.97
N PRO A 133 -8.49 -8.83 -4.82
CA PRO A 133 -8.69 -10.27 -4.72
C PRO A 133 -10.15 -10.68 -4.98
#